data_2e4ccaf76ab158417334c817ae6649cf
#
_entry.id   2e4ccaf76ab158417334c817ae6649cf
#
_cell.length_a   1.000
_cell.length_b   1.000
_cell.length_c   1.000
_cell.angle_alpha   90.00
_cell.angle_beta   90.00
_cell.angle_gamma   90.00
#
_symmetry.space_group_name_H-M   'P 1'
#
loop_
_entity.id
_entity.type
_entity.pdbx_description
1 polymer ?
#
loop_
_entity_poly.entity_id
_entity_poly.type
_entity_poly.pdbx_seq_one_letter_code
_entity_poly.pdbx_strand_id
1 'polypeptide(L)'
;IEKKHNLKDMELSPDYLFFYDKLERGNYFYNNIVKTAAKPLSDREVMFLLATPQEDGGDWPLLTNLIEKYGLVPNELMPETTPAWNTTEINQMYNRKLDKDAMKLRDLVNSNASDTKIKSVIRQLNQENYRVLSICFGTPPEKFTYEYRDKNKKYHTTGEVTPLEFYKKFADINLDDYVELMNLPGGGYKY
;
A
#
# COMPACT_ATOMS: atom_id res chain seq x y z
N ILE A 1 -14.99 -15.84 1.33
CA ILE A 1 -14.15 -16.75 0.54
C ILE A 1 -14.31 -18.17 1.06
N GLU A 2 -14.00 -18.47 2.34
CA GLU A 2 -14.02 -19.83 2.89
C GLU A 2 -15.35 -20.57 2.71
N LYS A 3 -16.49 -19.90 2.97
CA LYS A 3 -17.83 -20.50 2.76
C LYS A 3 -18.08 -20.84 1.29
N LYS A 4 -17.68 -19.95 0.39
CA LYS A 4 -17.90 -20.08 -1.06
C LYS A 4 -17.12 -21.26 -1.65
N HIS A 5 -15.88 -21.45 -1.22
CA HIS A 5 -14.98 -22.48 -1.74
C HIS A 5 -14.87 -23.71 -0.83
N ASN A 6 -15.69 -23.81 0.22
CA ASN A 6 -15.63 -24.88 1.22
C ASN A 6 -14.22 -25.06 1.82
N LEU A 7 -13.51 -23.93 2.01
CA LEU A 7 -12.15 -23.89 2.56
C LEU A 7 -12.15 -23.83 4.08
N LYS A 8 -11.03 -24.21 4.66
CA LYS A 8 -10.72 -24.04 6.07
C LYS A 8 -9.36 -23.37 6.20
N ASP A 9 -9.28 -22.41 7.12
CA ASP A 9 -8.04 -21.74 7.51
C ASP A 9 -7.31 -21.03 6.33
N MET A 10 -8.09 -20.41 5.41
CA MET A 10 -7.52 -19.60 4.34
C MET A 10 -7.24 -18.18 4.83
N GLU A 11 -6.02 -17.74 4.64
CA GLU A 11 -5.58 -16.39 4.96
C GLU A 11 -5.15 -15.63 3.69
N LEU A 12 -5.41 -14.33 3.68
CA LEU A 12 -4.91 -13.40 2.68
C LEU A 12 -3.63 -12.74 3.20
N SER A 13 -2.70 -12.42 2.30
CA SER A 13 -1.44 -11.80 2.67
C SER A 13 -1.64 -10.36 3.15
N PRO A 14 -1.36 -10.03 4.41
CA PRO A 14 -1.31 -8.64 4.87
C PRO A 14 -0.12 -7.89 4.26
N ASP A 15 1.04 -8.54 4.10
CA ASP A 15 2.25 -7.95 3.54
C ASP A 15 2.05 -7.47 2.10
N TYR A 16 1.23 -8.16 1.31
CA TYR A 16 0.90 -7.75 -0.03
C TYR A 16 0.22 -6.36 -0.07
N LEU A 17 -0.80 -6.18 0.77
CA LEU A 17 -1.51 -4.89 0.84
C LEU A 17 -0.67 -3.83 1.51
N PHE A 18 0.07 -4.19 2.56
CA PHE A 18 0.97 -3.28 3.26
C PHE A 18 2.10 -2.77 2.35
N PHE A 19 2.65 -3.62 1.50
CA PHE A 19 3.63 -3.23 0.48
C PHE A 19 3.10 -2.11 -0.42
N TYR A 20 1.91 -2.28 -0.97
CA TYR A 20 1.32 -1.29 -1.86
C TYR A 20 0.84 -0.05 -1.12
N ASP A 21 0.37 -0.16 0.12
CA ASP A 21 0.05 1.00 0.96
C ASP A 21 1.28 1.90 1.14
N LYS A 22 2.41 1.33 1.52
CA LYS A 22 3.68 2.08 1.66
C LYS A 22 4.13 2.70 0.34
N LEU A 23 4.01 1.99 -0.76
CA LEU A 23 4.38 2.49 -2.08
C LEU A 23 3.50 3.68 -2.51
N GLU A 24 2.19 3.58 -2.32
CA GLU A 24 1.24 4.65 -2.65
C GLU A 24 1.41 5.88 -1.75
N ARG A 25 1.66 5.69 -0.46
CA ARG A 25 1.96 6.81 0.46
C ARG A 25 3.23 7.54 0.04
N GLY A 26 4.28 6.82 -0.34
CA GLY A 26 5.50 7.43 -0.87
C GLY A 26 5.24 8.23 -2.15
N ASN A 27 4.46 7.68 -3.08
CA ASN A 27 4.08 8.38 -4.31
C ASN A 27 3.22 9.62 -4.03
N TYR A 28 2.25 9.52 -3.13
CA TYR A 28 1.42 10.64 -2.69
C TYR A 28 2.27 11.75 -2.05
N PHE A 29 3.19 11.37 -1.17
CA PHE A 29 4.14 12.30 -0.54
C PHE A 29 4.95 13.07 -1.58
N TYR A 30 5.59 12.40 -2.55
CA TYR A 30 6.37 13.06 -3.60
C TYR A 30 5.55 14.06 -4.42
N ASN A 31 4.33 13.70 -4.77
CA ASN A 31 3.46 14.60 -5.53
C ASN A 31 3.09 15.87 -4.72
N ASN A 32 2.86 15.73 -3.41
CA ASN A 32 2.57 16.89 -2.55
C ASN A 32 3.83 17.74 -2.27
N ILE A 33 5.01 17.13 -2.14
CA ILE A 33 6.27 17.84 -2.05
C ILE A 33 6.50 18.71 -3.29
N VAL A 34 6.23 18.19 -4.49
CA VAL A 34 6.36 18.99 -5.74
C VAL A 34 5.36 20.14 -5.76
N LYS A 35 4.08 19.91 -5.37
CA LYS A 35 3.05 20.96 -5.32
C LYS A 35 3.39 22.08 -4.34
N THR A 36 4.07 21.76 -3.25
CA THR A 36 4.42 22.72 -2.18
C THR A 36 5.84 23.22 -2.27
N ALA A 37 6.61 22.84 -3.30
CA ALA A 37 8.05 23.12 -3.37
C ALA A 37 8.41 24.62 -3.35
N ALA A 38 7.54 25.48 -3.90
CA ALA A 38 7.74 26.94 -3.89
C ALA A 38 7.47 27.58 -2.52
N LYS A 39 6.82 26.88 -1.58
CA LYS A 39 6.54 27.36 -0.23
C LYS A 39 7.80 27.24 0.64
N PRO A 40 8.00 28.16 1.63
CA PRO A 40 9.13 28.05 2.55
C PRO A 40 8.98 26.80 3.45
N LEU A 41 10.11 26.31 3.98
CA LEU A 41 10.11 25.16 4.90
C LEU A 41 9.31 25.42 6.19
N SER A 42 9.13 26.69 6.58
CA SER A 42 8.30 27.12 7.72
C SER A 42 6.79 27.16 7.41
N ASP A 43 6.37 26.91 6.16
CA ASP A 43 4.95 26.80 5.83
C ASP A 43 4.33 25.59 6.56
N ARG A 44 3.14 25.78 7.11
CA ARG A 44 2.46 24.77 7.92
C ARG A 44 2.24 23.44 7.18
N GLU A 45 1.88 23.51 5.89
CA GLU A 45 1.64 22.33 5.07
C GLU A 45 2.95 21.60 4.78
N VAL A 46 4.03 22.34 4.48
CA VAL A 46 5.36 21.75 4.26
C VAL A 46 5.89 21.11 5.53
N MET A 47 5.75 21.78 6.68
CA MET A 47 6.15 21.21 7.97
C MET A 47 5.38 19.93 8.29
N PHE A 48 4.07 19.89 8.03
CA PHE A 48 3.26 18.70 8.24
C PHE A 48 3.70 17.55 7.34
N LEU A 49 3.90 17.79 6.05
CA LEU A 49 4.38 16.77 5.10
C LEU A 49 5.74 16.18 5.51
N LEU A 50 6.68 17.03 5.94
CA LEU A 50 8.01 16.58 6.35
C LEU A 50 8.03 15.92 7.73
N ALA A 51 7.12 16.29 8.63
CA ALA A 51 7.03 15.64 9.94
C ALA A 51 6.46 14.22 9.85
N THR A 52 5.57 13.98 8.89
CA THR A 52 4.85 12.72 8.71
C THR A 52 4.80 12.30 7.23
N PRO A 53 5.97 11.95 6.62
CA PRO A 53 6.02 11.59 5.20
C PRO A 53 5.10 10.42 4.86
N GLN A 54 5.04 9.44 5.74
CA GLN A 54 4.09 8.32 5.73
C GLN A 54 3.98 7.71 7.13
N GLU A 55 2.86 7.10 7.42
CA GLU A 55 2.55 6.43 8.68
C GLU A 55 1.88 5.08 8.42
N ASP A 56 1.71 4.30 9.48
CA ASP A 56 0.86 3.11 9.46
C ASP A 56 -0.60 3.49 9.75
N GLY A 57 -1.46 2.53 9.53
CA GLY A 57 -2.88 2.68 9.75
C GLY A 57 -3.62 3.23 8.53
N GLY A 58 -4.92 3.18 8.60
CA GLY A 58 -5.82 3.60 7.54
C GLY A 58 -7.24 3.26 7.92
N ASP A 59 -8.15 3.75 7.13
CA ASP A 59 -9.57 3.49 7.21
C ASP A 59 -10.03 2.49 6.14
N TRP A 60 -11.28 2.09 6.22
CA TRP A 60 -11.88 1.17 5.26
C TRP A 60 -11.73 1.60 3.79
N PRO A 61 -11.97 2.88 3.40
CA PRO A 61 -11.76 3.34 2.04
C PRO A 61 -10.32 3.17 1.52
N LEU A 62 -9.31 3.34 2.37
CA LEU A 62 -7.92 3.09 1.98
C LEU A 62 -7.69 1.62 1.62
N LEU A 63 -8.18 0.71 2.46
CA LEU A 63 -8.06 -0.72 2.23
C LEU A 63 -8.80 -1.16 0.96
N THR A 64 -10.04 -0.71 0.76
CA THR A 64 -10.84 -1.07 -0.42
C THR A 64 -10.19 -0.57 -1.72
N ASN A 65 -9.70 0.67 -1.74
CA ASN A 65 -8.99 1.22 -2.88
C ASN A 65 -7.73 0.43 -3.24
N LEU A 66 -6.98 -0.06 -2.25
CA LEU A 66 -5.81 -0.91 -2.49
C LEU A 66 -6.21 -2.26 -3.09
N ILE A 67 -7.24 -2.90 -2.55
CA ILE A 67 -7.74 -4.18 -3.05
C ILE A 67 -8.27 -4.05 -4.48
N GLU A 68 -9.04 -3.00 -4.76
CA GLU A 68 -9.58 -2.75 -6.10
C GLU A 68 -8.49 -2.47 -7.14
N LYS A 69 -7.42 -1.80 -6.73
CA LYS A 69 -6.31 -1.44 -7.62
C LYS A 69 -5.33 -2.59 -7.83
N TYR A 70 -4.98 -3.30 -6.78
CA TYR A 70 -3.89 -4.29 -6.78
C TYR A 70 -4.38 -5.74 -6.66
N GLY A 71 -5.59 -5.97 -6.18
CA GLY A 71 -6.12 -7.30 -5.96
C GLY A 71 -5.69 -7.91 -4.62
N LEU A 72 -5.74 -9.22 -4.55
CA LEU A 72 -5.44 -10.01 -3.35
C LEU A 72 -4.49 -11.16 -3.67
N VAL A 73 -3.72 -11.58 -2.67
CA VAL A 73 -2.79 -12.70 -2.75
C VAL A 73 -3.00 -13.59 -1.50
N PRO A 74 -3.01 -14.93 -1.65
CA PRO A 74 -2.98 -15.83 -0.50
C PRO A 74 -1.72 -15.66 0.34
N ASN A 75 -1.84 -15.80 1.67
CA ASN A 75 -0.73 -15.64 2.60
C ASN A 75 0.45 -16.59 2.32
N GLU A 76 0.17 -17.79 1.83
CA GLU A 76 1.19 -18.78 1.46
C GLU A 76 2.18 -18.29 0.38
N LEU A 77 1.74 -17.36 -0.48
CA LEU A 77 2.53 -16.85 -1.60
C LEU A 77 3.31 -15.58 -1.26
N MET A 78 2.87 -14.86 -0.25
CA MET A 78 3.56 -13.71 0.29
C MET A 78 3.29 -13.65 1.80
N PRO A 79 3.99 -14.50 2.58
CA PRO A 79 3.75 -14.62 4.02
C PRO A 79 4.22 -13.37 4.76
N GLU A 80 3.62 -13.14 5.90
CA GLU A 80 3.94 -12.02 6.77
C GLU A 80 5.40 -12.05 7.24
N THR A 81 6.06 -10.91 7.12
CA THR A 81 7.49 -10.74 7.43
C THR A 81 7.69 -10.07 8.79
N THR A 82 8.89 -10.23 9.38
CA THR A 82 9.23 -9.55 10.63
C THR A 82 9.08 -8.02 10.57
N PRO A 83 9.49 -7.33 9.48
CA PRO A 83 9.24 -5.89 9.34
C PRO A 83 7.76 -5.49 9.32
N ALA A 84 6.84 -6.37 8.91
CA ALA A 84 5.41 -6.09 8.98
C ALA A 84 4.86 -6.22 10.40
N TRP A 85 5.39 -7.17 11.18
CA TRP A 85 5.05 -7.32 12.60
C TRP A 85 5.53 -6.15 13.47
N ASN A 86 6.72 -5.62 13.19
CA ASN A 86 7.29 -4.49 13.91
C ASN A 86 7.79 -3.44 12.91
N THR A 87 6.91 -2.54 12.58
CA THR A 87 7.11 -1.51 11.56
C THR A 87 8.01 -0.35 11.99
N THR A 88 8.46 -0.31 13.24
CA THR A 88 9.24 0.82 13.79
C THR A 88 10.48 1.12 12.97
N GLU A 89 11.31 0.11 12.70
CA GLU A 89 12.58 0.30 11.99
C GLU A 89 12.36 0.63 10.51
N ILE A 90 11.44 -0.08 9.85
CA ILE A 90 11.14 0.18 8.44
C ILE A 90 10.54 1.58 8.26
N ASN A 91 9.64 2.02 9.13
CA ASN A 91 9.08 3.35 9.07
C ASN A 91 10.13 4.43 9.27
N GLN A 92 11.03 4.29 10.24
CA GLN A 92 12.13 5.23 10.44
C GLN A 92 13.05 5.31 9.21
N MET A 93 13.44 4.16 8.66
CA MET A 93 14.30 4.11 7.48
C MET A 93 13.61 4.71 6.25
N TYR A 94 12.36 4.35 6.04
CA TYR A 94 11.60 4.79 4.87
C TYR A 94 11.28 6.28 4.94
N ASN A 95 10.91 6.82 6.11
CA ASN A 95 10.71 8.25 6.31
C ASN A 95 11.98 9.05 6.04
N ARG A 96 13.14 8.60 6.54
CA ARG A 96 14.43 9.27 6.23
C ARG A 96 14.75 9.28 4.74
N LYS A 97 14.41 8.20 4.02
CA LYS A 97 14.55 8.16 2.56
C LYS A 97 13.62 9.16 1.89
N LEU A 98 12.34 9.18 2.27
CA LEU A 98 11.35 10.10 1.72
C LEU A 98 11.75 11.57 1.96
N ASP A 99 12.22 11.91 3.15
CA ASP A 99 12.71 13.27 3.48
C ASP A 99 13.88 13.68 2.59
N LYS A 100 14.87 12.81 2.41
CA LYS A 100 16.00 13.06 1.52
C LYS A 100 15.53 13.28 0.08
N ASP A 101 14.59 12.48 -0.39
CA ASP A 101 14.04 12.60 -1.73
C ASP A 101 13.19 13.86 -1.89
N ALA A 102 12.50 14.30 -0.82
CA ALA A 102 11.75 15.54 -0.79
C ALA A 102 12.65 16.74 -1.05
N MET A 103 13.82 16.81 -0.42
CA MET A 103 14.78 17.89 -0.65
C MET A 103 15.24 17.91 -2.11
N LYS A 104 15.57 16.76 -2.68
CA LYS A 104 15.93 16.64 -4.10
C LYS A 104 14.82 17.12 -5.05
N LEU A 105 13.57 16.78 -4.76
CA LEU A 105 12.41 17.20 -5.56
C LEU A 105 12.18 18.73 -5.44
N ARG A 106 12.29 19.28 -4.24
CA ARG A 106 12.16 20.73 -4.01
C ARG A 106 13.25 21.52 -4.77
N ASP A 107 14.49 21.05 -4.73
CA ASP A 107 15.61 21.65 -5.45
C ASP A 107 15.36 21.65 -6.97
N LEU A 108 14.86 20.55 -7.52
CA LEU A 108 14.50 20.47 -8.93
C LEU A 108 13.41 21.47 -9.32
N VAL A 109 12.35 21.59 -8.54
CA VAL A 109 11.27 22.55 -8.80
C VAL A 109 11.79 23.99 -8.71
N ASN A 110 12.53 24.31 -7.65
CA ASN A 110 13.06 25.66 -7.41
C ASN A 110 14.14 26.08 -8.41
N SER A 111 14.80 25.11 -9.07
CA SER A 111 15.70 25.35 -10.19
C SER A 111 14.99 25.42 -11.55
N ASN A 112 13.66 25.49 -11.58
CA ASN A 112 12.83 25.54 -12.78
C ASN A 112 13.04 24.33 -13.73
N ALA A 113 13.27 23.14 -13.18
CA ALA A 113 13.33 21.93 -13.98
C ALA A 113 11.98 21.68 -14.69
N SER A 114 12.03 21.14 -15.91
CA SER A 114 10.81 20.84 -16.65
C SER A 114 9.93 19.78 -15.96
N ASP A 115 8.62 19.85 -16.14
CA ASP A 115 7.67 18.87 -15.65
C ASP A 115 8.03 17.43 -16.05
N THR A 116 8.51 17.27 -17.28
CA THR A 116 8.97 15.95 -17.78
C THR A 116 10.14 15.43 -16.94
N LYS A 117 11.09 16.30 -16.58
CA LYS A 117 12.23 15.94 -15.72
C LYS A 117 11.75 15.57 -14.31
N ILE A 118 10.88 16.38 -13.71
CA ILE A 118 10.32 16.13 -12.38
C ILE A 118 9.57 14.78 -12.35
N LYS A 119 8.69 14.54 -13.31
CA LYS A 119 7.97 13.26 -13.42
C LYS A 119 8.89 12.06 -13.61
N SER A 120 9.98 12.22 -14.38
CA SER A 120 10.99 11.18 -14.56
C SER A 120 11.70 10.85 -13.25
N VAL A 121 12.05 11.88 -12.46
CA VAL A 121 12.68 11.68 -11.15
C VAL A 121 11.73 11.01 -10.17
N ILE A 122 10.46 11.43 -10.08
CA ILE A 122 9.46 10.77 -9.24
C ILE A 122 9.34 9.28 -9.60
N ARG A 123 9.31 8.96 -10.91
CA ARG A 123 9.26 7.56 -11.35
C ARG A 123 10.48 6.76 -10.88
N GLN A 124 11.68 7.35 -11.01
CA GLN A 124 12.91 6.73 -10.50
C GLN A 124 12.85 6.50 -8.99
N LEU A 125 12.42 7.50 -8.21
CA LEU A 125 12.29 7.40 -6.76
C LEU A 125 11.26 6.33 -6.34
N ASN A 126 10.15 6.22 -7.06
CA ASN A 126 9.17 5.16 -6.82
C ASN A 126 9.72 3.76 -7.16
N GLN A 127 10.58 3.63 -8.18
CA GLN A 127 11.30 2.37 -8.46
C GLN A 127 12.28 2.02 -7.33
N GLU A 128 12.97 3.00 -6.76
CA GLU A 128 13.83 2.81 -5.60
C GLU A 128 12.99 2.39 -4.37
N ASN A 129 11.85 3.03 -4.14
CA ASN A 129 10.92 2.65 -3.08
C ASN A 129 10.45 1.19 -3.25
N TYR A 130 10.05 0.82 -4.46
CA TYR A 130 9.64 -0.56 -4.76
C TYR A 130 10.74 -1.56 -4.37
N ARG A 131 12.01 -1.28 -4.70
CA ARG A 131 13.15 -2.15 -4.33
C ARG A 131 13.34 -2.24 -2.82
N VAL A 132 13.27 -1.12 -2.12
CA VAL A 132 13.38 -1.09 -0.65
C VAL A 132 12.27 -1.92 -0.01
N LEU A 133 11.04 -1.71 -0.45
CA LEU A 133 9.89 -2.45 0.06
C LEU A 133 9.97 -3.94 -0.28
N SER A 134 10.48 -4.30 -1.48
CA SER A 134 10.71 -5.71 -1.84
C SER A 134 11.75 -6.41 -0.96
N ILE A 135 12.75 -5.68 -0.49
CA ILE A 135 13.74 -6.23 0.45
C ILE A 135 13.09 -6.47 1.84
N CYS A 136 12.17 -5.60 2.25
CA CYS A 136 11.55 -5.66 3.57
C CYS A 136 10.38 -6.64 3.65
N PHE A 137 9.52 -6.67 2.63
CA PHE A 137 8.25 -7.39 2.63
C PHE A 137 8.16 -8.53 1.61
N GLY A 138 9.21 -8.76 0.84
CA GLY A 138 9.15 -9.64 -0.34
C GLY A 138 8.63 -8.92 -1.58
N THR A 139 8.85 -9.56 -2.73
CA THR A 139 8.39 -9.01 -4.02
C THR A 139 6.97 -9.49 -4.31
N PRO A 140 5.99 -8.59 -4.47
CA PRO A 140 4.65 -8.98 -4.84
C PRO A 140 4.62 -9.83 -6.12
N PRO A 141 3.90 -10.95 -6.15
CA PRO A 141 3.79 -11.77 -7.35
C PRO A 141 2.96 -11.03 -8.41
N GLU A 142 3.45 -11.03 -9.65
CA GLU A 142 2.68 -10.51 -10.80
C GLU A 142 1.58 -11.48 -11.20
N LYS A 143 1.88 -12.79 -11.13
CA LYS A 143 0.97 -13.89 -11.39
C LYS A 143 1.28 -15.06 -10.47
N PHE A 144 0.29 -15.88 -10.20
CA PHE A 144 0.44 -17.09 -9.40
C PHE A 144 -0.65 -18.11 -9.72
N THR A 145 -0.43 -19.34 -9.29
CA THR A 145 -1.44 -20.39 -9.24
C THR A 145 -1.74 -20.71 -7.79
N TYR A 146 -3.01 -20.63 -7.39
CA TYR A 146 -3.45 -21.03 -6.07
C TYR A 146 -4.08 -22.41 -6.14
N GLU A 147 -3.48 -23.34 -5.41
CA GLU A 147 -3.90 -24.74 -5.32
C GLU A 147 -4.34 -25.05 -3.89
N TYR A 148 -5.49 -25.69 -3.74
CA TYR A 148 -6.03 -25.99 -2.43
C TYR A 148 -6.84 -27.29 -2.40
N ARG A 149 -7.06 -27.82 -1.21
CA ARG A 149 -8.02 -28.89 -0.96
C ARG A 149 -9.17 -28.33 -0.11
N ASP A 150 -10.39 -28.61 -0.56
CA ASP A 150 -11.58 -28.25 0.21
C ASP A 150 -11.74 -29.15 1.46
N LYS A 151 -12.74 -28.85 2.30
CA LYS A 151 -13.07 -29.66 3.52
C LYS A 151 -13.34 -31.13 3.21
N ASN A 152 -13.72 -31.44 1.98
CA ASN A 152 -13.94 -32.80 1.49
C ASN A 152 -12.66 -33.44 0.93
N LYS A 153 -11.50 -32.78 1.06
CA LYS A 153 -10.19 -33.18 0.53
C LYS A 153 -10.10 -33.21 -1.00
N LYS A 154 -11.08 -32.63 -1.71
CA LYS A 154 -11.06 -32.51 -3.16
C LYS A 154 -10.08 -31.40 -3.56
N TYR A 155 -9.22 -31.71 -4.53
CA TYR A 155 -8.26 -30.78 -5.10
C TYR A 155 -8.92 -29.78 -6.03
N HIS A 156 -8.48 -28.55 -5.94
CA HIS A 156 -8.89 -27.43 -6.77
C HIS A 156 -7.68 -26.56 -7.14
N THR A 157 -7.78 -25.85 -8.25
CA THR A 157 -6.78 -24.89 -8.71
C THR A 157 -7.45 -23.70 -9.37
N THR A 158 -6.87 -22.52 -9.22
CA THR A 158 -7.30 -21.32 -9.96
C THR A 158 -6.76 -21.28 -11.38
N GLY A 159 -5.75 -22.15 -11.71
CA GLY A 159 -4.86 -21.90 -12.80
C GLY A 159 -4.00 -20.64 -12.57
N GLU A 160 -3.25 -20.20 -13.58
CA GLU A 160 -2.46 -18.97 -13.49
C GLU A 160 -3.38 -17.75 -13.51
N VAL A 161 -3.27 -16.90 -12.48
CA VAL A 161 -4.06 -15.68 -12.33
C VAL A 161 -3.18 -14.52 -11.84
N THR A 162 -3.57 -13.31 -12.16
CA THR A 162 -3.03 -12.11 -11.52
C THR A 162 -3.72 -11.88 -10.16
N PRO A 163 -3.12 -11.12 -9.23
CA PRO A 163 -3.78 -10.76 -7.97
C PRO A 163 -5.16 -10.12 -8.15
N LEU A 164 -5.31 -9.29 -9.17
CA LEU A 164 -6.59 -8.64 -9.48
C LEU A 164 -7.63 -9.62 -10.00
N GLU A 165 -7.22 -10.60 -10.82
CA GLU A 165 -8.11 -11.68 -11.26
C GLU A 165 -8.50 -12.60 -10.11
N PHE A 166 -7.57 -12.88 -9.21
CA PHE A 166 -7.85 -13.65 -8.00
C PHE A 166 -8.89 -12.93 -7.12
N TYR A 167 -8.76 -11.63 -6.91
CA TYR A 167 -9.77 -10.83 -6.22
C TYR A 167 -11.13 -10.94 -6.91
N LYS A 168 -11.18 -10.67 -8.22
CA LYS A 168 -12.44 -10.58 -8.97
C LYS A 168 -13.15 -11.93 -9.17
N LYS A 169 -12.39 -13.01 -9.39
CA LYS A 169 -12.96 -14.31 -9.78
C LYS A 169 -13.05 -15.29 -8.60
N PHE A 170 -12.02 -15.31 -7.75
CA PHE A 170 -11.93 -16.25 -6.64
C PHE A 170 -12.52 -15.66 -5.35
N ALA A 171 -12.04 -14.52 -4.90
CA ALA A 171 -12.62 -13.86 -3.73
C ALA A 171 -14.06 -13.44 -4.02
N ASP A 172 -14.31 -12.79 -5.15
CA ASP A 172 -15.62 -12.39 -5.66
C ASP A 172 -16.47 -11.72 -4.58
N ILE A 173 -15.87 -10.69 -3.99
CA ILE A 173 -16.46 -9.89 -2.91
C ILE A 173 -16.67 -8.49 -3.48
N ASN A 174 -17.89 -7.98 -3.38
CA ASN A 174 -18.16 -6.57 -3.65
C ASN A 174 -17.91 -5.78 -2.37
N LEU A 175 -16.86 -4.97 -2.36
CA LEU A 175 -16.46 -4.21 -1.17
C LEU A 175 -17.41 -3.03 -0.88
N ASP A 176 -18.19 -2.57 -1.87
CA ASP A 176 -19.22 -1.55 -1.69
C ASP A 176 -20.41 -2.02 -0.85
N ASP A 177 -20.57 -3.34 -0.68
CA ASP A 177 -21.62 -3.91 0.18
C ASP A 177 -21.29 -3.81 1.69
N TYR A 178 -20.09 -3.27 2.02
CA TYR A 178 -19.61 -3.18 3.40
C TYR A 178 -19.44 -1.71 3.80
N VAL A 179 -19.70 -1.44 5.08
CA VAL A 179 -19.52 -0.12 5.68
C VAL A 179 -18.70 -0.25 6.95
N GLU A 180 -17.87 0.74 7.21
CA GLU A 180 -17.16 0.85 8.47
C GLU A 180 -18.08 1.49 9.52
N LEU A 181 -18.23 0.82 10.67
CA LEU A 181 -18.95 1.36 11.82
C LEU A 181 -17.93 1.83 12.86
N MET A 182 -17.81 3.14 13.02
CA MET A 182 -16.96 3.72 14.03
C MET A 182 -17.80 4.18 15.24
N ASN A 183 -17.49 3.65 16.42
CA ASN A 183 -18.00 4.18 17.67
C ASN A 183 -17.00 5.19 18.22
N LEU A 184 -17.21 6.47 17.93
CA LEU A 184 -16.41 7.54 18.49
C LEU A 184 -16.95 7.91 19.86
N PRO A 185 -16.21 7.65 20.97
CA PRO A 185 -16.62 8.09 22.30
C PRO A 185 -16.37 9.59 22.42
N GLY A 186 -17.29 10.39 21.91
CA GLY A 186 -17.20 11.84 21.97
C GLY A 186 -18.56 12.44 22.27
N GLY A 187 -18.76 12.96 23.47
CA GLY A 187 -20.01 13.60 23.94
C GLY A 187 -20.43 14.86 23.19
N GLY A 188 -20.07 15.03 21.92
CA GLY A 188 -20.36 16.19 21.09
C GLY A 188 -21.06 15.91 19.77
N TYR A 189 -21.13 14.66 19.32
CA TYR A 189 -21.81 14.31 18.07
C TYR A 189 -23.24 13.85 18.36
N LYS A 190 -24.21 14.73 18.06
CA LYS A 190 -25.62 14.35 17.95
C LYS A 190 -25.79 13.82 16.51
N TYR A 191 -26.22 12.59 16.37
CA TYR A 191 -26.70 12.01 15.13
C TYR A 191 -28.06 12.58 14.75
#